data_7ecf4483a0e53555b2bd233048c03478
#
_entry.id   7ecf4483a0e53555b2bd233048c03478
#
_cell.length_a   1.000
_cell.length_b   1.000
_cell.length_c   1.000
_cell.angle_alpha   90.00
_cell.angle_beta   90.00
_cell.angle_gamma   90.00
#
_symmetry.space_group_name_H-M   'P 1'
#
loop_
_entity.id
_entity.type
_entity.pdbx_description
1 polymer ?
#
loop_
_entity_poly.entity_id
_entity_poly.type
_entity_poly.pdbx_seq_one_letter_code
_entity_poly.pdbx_strand_id
1 'polypeptide(L)'
;MSESHERHGIDGAAERDASDPRDEADTQANHTGVSRRSMLTASALAAATLAGRAAQAQQRAPSVAADSVAGRPFRALVRSGSTASIEDLRLRDIGPRQVLVRTTASCGCYTITRTVLGNRNVDTPTIPNHSGFGVVEAVGAEVHRVRTGDRVLVCGTPECGQCYQCLHGNPEACNYLNSQLFNAPIADMADGTGVIQQAAIGGLSELMVALEEYCIPLFTDLPDEQLALLGDTLAAGLASTMTYGRVEGGSDVVIFGAGPIGLAAVQGARSQSAGQIIVIEPVAYRRDKALELGATTVLDPNDDTDSLVQRIREMCYGPTDRLDAGGRYGPGYRYGGADFVIEASGGDLFPPAVETGPDPTGLLALRQSWEVTRGGGHLTLLAAGQQGEISFPTAQFCLSTRSIHGGQMGGMHPMRDAPRYVKMIERGAIDAAAVITATYPLEGVVAGFQRVADRTELGVVFTFG
;
A
#
# COMPACT_ATOMS: atom_id res chain seq x y z
N MET A 1 -22.82 -63.95 27.56
CA MET A 1 -21.96 -64.39 28.69
C MET A 1 -21.33 -63.10 29.18
N SER A 2 -21.99 -62.44 30.10
CA SER A 2 -22.10 -62.54 31.58
C SER A 2 -20.72 -62.23 32.16
N GLU A 3 -20.62 -61.25 32.83
CA GLU A 3 -20.93 -60.66 34.16
C GLU A 3 -19.64 -60.08 34.71
N SER A 4 -19.50 -59.14 35.56
CA SER A 4 -20.31 -58.35 36.46
C SER A 4 -19.36 -57.53 37.33
N HIS A 5 -19.77 -56.39 37.67
CA HIS A 5 -19.76 -55.69 38.98
C HIS A 5 -18.52 -55.84 39.91
N GLU A 6 -18.00 -54.72 40.39
CA GLU A 6 -18.32 -54.25 41.76
C GLU A 6 -17.83 -52.85 42.09
N ARG A 7 -18.71 -52.12 42.82
CA ARG A 7 -18.49 -50.82 43.46
C ARG A 7 -18.00 -51.01 44.87
N HIS A 8 -17.22 -50.06 45.38
CA HIS A 8 -17.23 -49.60 46.80
C HIS A 8 -16.51 -48.24 46.79
N GLY A 9 -16.97 -47.13 47.23
CA GLY A 9 -17.83 -46.63 48.28
C GLY A 9 -17.14 -46.50 49.62
N ILE A 10 -16.98 -45.32 50.16
CA ILE A 10 -17.23 -44.86 51.55
C ILE A 10 -16.34 -43.64 51.88
N ASP A 11 -16.93 -42.54 52.08
CA ASP A 11 -17.01 -41.47 53.11
C ASP A 11 -15.87 -41.29 54.11
N GLY A 12 -15.63 -40.04 54.44
CA GLY A 12 -14.95 -39.61 55.66
C GLY A 12 -14.75 -38.10 55.71
N ALA A 13 -15.71 -37.42 56.37
CA ALA A 13 -15.70 -36.00 56.65
C ALA A 13 -15.03 -35.66 57.99
N ALA A 14 -14.89 -34.33 58.22
CA ALA A 14 -14.64 -33.58 59.47
C ALA A 14 -13.15 -33.17 59.69
N GLU A 15 -12.74 -32.07 60.16
CA GLU A 15 -13.34 -30.89 60.83
C GLU A 15 -12.25 -29.84 61.04
N ARG A 16 -12.67 -28.60 61.07
CA ARG A 16 -12.07 -27.32 61.49
C ARG A 16 -10.90 -27.37 62.48
N ASP A 17 -9.94 -26.46 62.37
CA ASP A 17 -9.70 -25.48 63.43
C ASP A 17 -9.03 -24.19 62.92
N ALA A 18 -9.34 -23.10 63.59
CA ALA A 18 -8.95 -21.71 63.32
C ALA A 18 -7.80 -21.27 64.21
N SER A 19 -6.90 -20.44 63.70
CA SER A 19 -6.29 -19.37 64.48
C SER A 19 -5.51 -18.37 63.57
N ASP A 20 -5.94 -17.13 63.55
CA ASP A 20 -5.19 -15.90 63.22
C ASP A 20 -4.35 -15.53 64.45
N PRO A 21 -3.16 -14.89 64.34
CA PRO A 21 -3.14 -13.43 64.23
C PRO A 21 -1.98 -12.81 63.41
N ARG A 22 -2.35 -11.69 62.71
CA ARG A 22 -1.63 -10.43 62.50
C ARG A 22 -0.10 -10.38 62.75
N ASP A 23 0.59 -9.92 61.71
CA ASP A 23 1.61 -8.87 61.87
C ASP A 23 1.73 -7.99 60.59
N GLU A 24 1.78 -6.70 60.84
CA GLU A 24 1.86 -5.61 59.86
C GLU A 24 3.27 -5.53 59.31
N ALA A 25 3.41 -5.30 58.00
CA ALA A 25 4.55 -4.59 57.44
C ALA A 25 4.11 -3.80 56.20
N ASP A 26 4.08 -2.53 56.43
CA ASP A 26 3.90 -1.40 55.54
C ASP A 26 4.87 -1.45 54.34
N THR A 27 4.36 -1.43 53.10
CA THR A 27 5.15 -1.01 51.94
C THR A 27 4.27 -0.13 51.05
N GLN A 28 4.53 1.15 51.13
CA GLN A 28 3.95 2.20 50.31
C GLN A 28 4.25 1.96 48.83
N ALA A 29 3.24 1.57 48.07
CA ALA A 29 3.24 1.66 46.62
C ALA A 29 2.63 3.00 46.22
N ASN A 30 3.43 3.85 45.64
CA ASN A 30 3.07 5.14 45.06
C ASN A 30 2.12 4.91 43.86
N HIS A 31 0.83 4.95 44.07
CA HIS A 31 -0.17 5.11 43.03
C HIS A 31 -0.30 6.60 42.69
N THR A 32 0.33 7.05 41.59
CA THR A 32 -0.02 8.32 40.95
C THR A 32 -1.43 8.20 40.37
N GLY A 33 -2.41 8.45 41.21
CA GLY A 33 -3.82 8.48 40.81
C GLY A 33 -4.08 9.69 39.92
N VAL A 34 -4.36 9.47 38.65
CA VAL A 34 -4.94 10.49 37.77
C VAL A 34 -6.30 10.88 38.35
N SER A 35 -6.43 12.13 38.74
CA SER A 35 -7.65 12.60 39.44
C SER A 35 -8.86 12.52 38.50
N ARG A 36 -10.04 12.17 39.02
CA ARG A 36 -11.32 12.19 38.27
C ARG A 36 -11.56 13.54 37.56
N ARG A 37 -11.02 14.65 38.09
CA ARG A 37 -11.11 15.97 37.46
C ARG A 37 -10.25 16.05 36.18
N SER A 38 -9.06 15.44 36.15
CA SER A 38 -8.19 15.40 34.95
C SER A 38 -8.77 14.51 33.83
N MET A 39 -9.48 13.43 34.18
CA MET A 39 -10.20 12.61 33.18
C MET A 39 -11.41 13.33 32.59
N LEU A 40 -12.15 14.10 33.40
CA LEU A 40 -13.31 14.85 32.92
C LEU A 40 -12.91 16.02 32.02
N THR A 41 -11.77 16.69 32.27
CA THR A 41 -11.28 17.77 31.41
C THR A 41 -10.71 17.23 30.07
N ALA A 42 -10.01 16.10 30.09
CA ALA A 42 -9.53 15.46 28.85
C ALA A 42 -10.71 14.96 27.99
N SER A 43 -11.75 14.40 28.63
CA SER A 43 -12.95 13.94 27.92
C SER A 43 -13.76 15.10 27.35
N ALA A 44 -13.81 16.24 28.05
CA ALA A 44 -14.51 17.43 27.57
C ALA A 44 -13.78 18.11 26.38
N LEU A 45 -12.45 18.14 26.39
CA LEU A 45 -11.67 18.65 25.25
C LEU A 45 -11.82 17.74 24.02
N ALA A 46 -11.75 16.41 24.21
CA ALA A 46 -11.96 15.45 23.13
C ALA A 46 -13.38 15.52 22.55
N ALA A 47 -14.40 15.71 23.40
CA ALA A 47 -15.76 15.89 22.94
C ALA A 47 -15.98 17.23 22.22
N ALA A 48 -15.33 18.31 22.64
CA ALA A 48 -15.40 19.61 21.98
C ALA A 48 -14.72 19.60 20.59
N THR A 49 -13.59 18.90 20.44
CA THR A 49 -12.92 18.74 19.14
C THR A 49 -13.72 17.84 18.19
N LEU A 50 -14.36 16.78 18.68
CA LEU A 50 -15.27 15.93 17.91
C LEU A 50 -16.54 16.67 17.49
N ALA A 51 -17.12 17.48 18.38
CA ALA A 51 -18.30 18.29 18.08
C ALA A 51 -17.98 19.42 17.08
N GLY A 52 -16.80 20.04 17.16
CA GLY A 52 -16.33 21.02 16.17
C GLY A 52 -16.14 20.41 14.77
N ARG A 53 -15.57 19.20 14.67
CA ARG A 53 -15.43 18.47 13.40
C ARG A 53 -16.79 18.01 12.82
N ALA A 54 -17.72 17.58 13.68
CA ALA A 54 -19.08 17.21 13.25
C ALA A 54 -19.89 18.44 12.79
N ALA A 55 -19.73 19.59 13.42
CA ALA A 55 -20.38 20.83 13.02
C ALA A 55 -19.83 21.37 11.67
N GLN A 56 -18.53 21.22 11.40
CA GLN A 56 -17.96 21.55 10.09
C GLN A 56 -18.48 20.61 8.98
N ALA A 57 -18.74 19.35 9.28
CA ALA A 57 -19.29 18.40 8.30
C ALA A 57 -20.78 18.72 7.97
N GLN A 58 -21.54 19.28 8.90
CA GLN A 58 -22.96 19.62 8.69
C GLN A 58 -23.20 20.93 7.94
N GLN A 59 -22.20 21.81 7.80
CA GLN A 59 -22.33 23.14 7.15
C GLN A 59 -21.77 23.21 5.74
N ARG A 60 -21.46 22.06 5.09
CA ARG A 60 -20.99 22.07 3.71
C ARG A 60 -22.11 22.52 2.76
N ALA A 61 -21.95 23.70 2.19
CA ALA A 61 -22.81 24.18 1.10
C ALA A 61 -22.74 23.23 -0.11
N PRO A 62 -23.80 23.08 -0.92
CA PRO A 62 -23.72 22.33 -2.16
C PRO A 62 -22.60 22.87 -3.05
N SER A 63 -21.92 21.97 -3.79
CA SER A 63 -20.93 22.38 -4.78
C SER A 63 -21.64 23.23 -5.86
N VAL A 64 -21.13 24.44 -6.09
CA VAL A 64 -21.52 25.24 -7.25
C VAL A 64 -20.52 24.91 -8.35
N ALA A 65 -21.01 24.61 -9.56
CA ALA A 65 -20.14 24.44 -10.72
C ALA A 65 -19.30 25.70 -10.89
N ALA A 66 -18.01 25.52 -11.13
CA ALA A 66 -17.11 26.64 -11.33
C ALA A 66 -17.42 27.37 -12.63
N ASP A 67 -17.08 28.66 -12.70
CA ASP A 67 -16.90 29.36 -13.96
C ASP A 67 -15.87 28.60 -14.82
N SER A 68 -15.87 28.86 -16.17
CA SER A 68 -14.93 28.24 -17.07
C SER A 68 -13.48 28.42 -16.60
N VAL A 69 -12.74 27.32 -16.60
CA VAL A 69 -11.31 27.29 -16.24
C VAL A 69 -10.41 27.29 -17.45
N ALA A 70 -10.99 27.37 -18.65
CA ALA A 70 -10.27 27.36 -19.92
C ALA A 70 -9.26 28.50 -20.02
N GLY A 71 -8.10 28.23 -20.60
CA GLY A 71 -7.02 29.18 -20.79
C GLY A 71 -6.14 29.44 -19.57
N ARG A 72 -6.46 28.84 -18.42
CA ARG A 72 -5.64 28.96 -17.22
C ARG A 72 -4.23 28.39 -17.45
N PRO A 73 -3.18 29.18 -17.18
CA PRO A 73 -1.80 28.70 -17.33
C PRO A 73 -1.40 27.76 -16.18
N PHE A 74 -0.59 26.76 -16.49
CA PHE A 74 0.07 25.91 -15.52
C PHE A 74 1.27 25.21 -16.16
N ARG A 75 2.17 24.65 -15.35
CA ARG A 75 3.35 23.93 -15.80
C ARG A 75 3.21 22.43 -15.51
N ALA A 76 3.78 21.63 -16.38
CA ALA A 76 3.83 20.18 -16.22
C ALA A 76 5.08 19.61 -16.86
N LEU A 77 5.53 18.44 -16.36
CA LEU A 77 6.41 17.61 -17.15
C LEU A 77 5.59 17.00 -18.29
N VAL A 78 6.02 17.22 -19.53
CA VAL A 78 5.38 16.64 -20.71
C VAL A 78 6.35 15.71 -21.39
N ARG A 79 5.91 14.47 -21.63
CA ARG A 79 6.58 13.51 -22.50
C ARG A 79 6.05 13.67 -23.92
N SER A 80 6.93 14.01 -24.86
CA SER A 80 6.61 14.11 -26.29
C SER A 80 7.62 13.33 -27.10
N GLY A 81 7.17 12.32 -27.86
CA GLY A 81 8.05 11.39 -28.55
C GLY A 81 9.07 10.74 -27.60
N SER A 82 10.36 11.05 -27.79
CA SER A 82 11.46 10.54 -26.97
C SER A 82 12.01 11.52 -25.93
N THR A 83 11.41 12.71 -25.78
CA THR A 83 11.87 13.76 -24.84
C THR A 83 10.86 14.00 -23.72
N ALA A 84 11.35 14.38 -22.56
CA ALA A 84 10.55 14.86 -21.45
C ALA A 84 11.07 16.24 -21.04
N SER A 85 10.19 17.24 -21.02
CA SER A 85 10.49 18.63 -20.69
C SER A 85 9.38 19.25 -19.85
N ILE A 86 9.71 20.28 -19.11
CA ILE A 86 8.70 21.11 -18.43
C ILE A 86 8.15 22.08 -19.45
N GLU A 87 6.83 22.08 -19.61
CA GLU A 87 6.11 22.90 -20.57
C GLU A 87 5.12 23.81 -19.86
N ASP A 88 4.97 25.03 -20.42
CA ASP A 88 3.90 25.96 -20.10
C ASP A 88 2.65 25.57 -20.88
N LEU A 89 1.59 25.19 -20.19
CA LEU A 89 0.36 24.69 -20.77
C LEU A 89 -0.81 25.66 -20.55
N ARG A 90 -1.83 25.54 -21.40
CA ARG A 90 -3.12 26.20 -21.25
C ARG A 90 -4.20 25.16 -21.02
N LEU A 91 -4.85 25.24 -19.85
CA LEU A 91 -5.90 24.30 -19.47
C LEU A 91 -7.09 24.43 -20.44
N ARG A 92 -7.64 23.30 -20.84
CA ARG A 92 -8.98 23.24 -21.46
C ARG A 92 -10.05 23.26 -20.38
N ASP A 93 -11.27 23.51 -20.77
CA ASP A 93 -12.38 23.46 -19.81
C ASP A 93 -12.62 22.04 -19.30
N ILE A 94 -13.06 21.93 -18.06
CA ILE A 94 -13.37 20.61 -17.46
C ILE A 94 -14.78 20.16 -17.83
N GLY A 95 -14.94 18.86 -18.03
CA GLY A 95 -16.23 18.23 -18.28
C GLY A 95 -17.11 18.17 -17.03
N PRO A 96 -18.40 17.82 -17.20
CA PRO A 96 -19.39 17.87 -16.11
C PRO A 96 -19.07 16.96 -14.94
N ARG A 97 -18.32 15.86 -15.14
CA ARG A 97 -17.91 14.90 -14.09
C ARG A 97 -16.45 15.03 -13.67
N GLN A 98 -15.75 16.05 -14.17
CA GLN A 98 -14.34 16.24 -13.89
C GLN A 98 -14.12 17.21 -12.72
N VAL A 99 -13.00 16.98 -12.06
CA VAL A 99 -12.50 17.75 -10.93
C VAL A 99 -11.16 18.33 -11.31
N LEU A 100 -10.97 19.64 -11.15
CA LEU A 100 -9.68 20.29 -11.24
C LEU A 100 -9.02 20.29 -9.86
N VAL A 101 -7.85 19.71 -9.78
CA VAL A 101 -7.07 19.61 -8.54
C VAL A 101 -5.76 20.38 -8.70
N ARG A 102 -5.49 21.34 -7.84
CA ARG A 102 -4.17 21.93 -7.70
C ARG A 102 -3.30 20.93 -6.96
N THR A 103 -2.31 20.41 -7.66
CA THR A 103 -1.39 19.41 -7.13
C THR A 103 -0.50 20.04 -6.06
N THR A 104 -0.31 19.36 -4.95
CA THR A 104 0.64 19.76 -3.91
C THR A 104 1.77 18.74 -3.75
N ALA A 105 1.47 17.45 -3.95
CA ALA A 105 2.47 16.39 -3.92
C ALA A 105 2.10 15.23 -4.85
N SER A 106 3.11 14.52 -5.35
CA SER A 106 2.94 13.33 -6.19
C SER A 106 4.09 12.35 -5.93
N CYS A 107 3.81 11.05 -5.78
CA CYS A 107 4.86 10.08 -5.52
C CYS A 107 5.48 9.55 -6.81
N GLY A 108 6.79 9.28 -6.78
CA GLY A 108 7.51 8.63 -7.86
C GLY A 108 7.32 7.11 -7.82
N CYS A 109 6.74 6.55 -8.89
CA CYS A 109 6.60 5.11 -9.05
C CYS A 109 7.64 4.57 -10.06
N TYR A 110 8.25 3.43 -9.73
CA TYR A 110 9.25 2.81 -10.62
C TYR A 110 8.71 2.50 -12.02
N THR A 111 7.42 2.18 -12.14
CA THR A 111 6.78 1.91 -13.44
C THR A 111 6.72 3.13 -14.36
N ILE A 112 6.80 4.34 -13.79
CA ILE A 112 6.77 5.61 -14.53
C ILE A 112 8.15 6.02 -15.07
N THR A 113 9.23 5.45 -14.53
CA THR A 113 10.60 5.76 -14.98
C THR A 113 10.78 5.64 -16.50
N ARG A 114 10.16 4.62 -17.12
CA ARG A 114 10.22 4.43 -18.58
C ARG A 114 9.62 5.60 -19.35
N THR A 115 8.56 6.18 -18.84
CA THR A 115 7.91 7.34 -19.46
C THR A 115 8.74 8.61 -19.25
N VAL A 116 9.28 8.82 -18.05
CA VAL A 116 10.04 10.04 -17.74
C VAL A 116 11.45 9.99 -18.33
N LEU A 117 12.18 8.88 -18.18
CA LEU A 117 13.60 8.78 -18.61
C LEU A 117 13.80 8.40 -20.08
N GLY A 118 12.73 8.12 -20.82
CA GLY A 118 12.84 8.12 -22.27
C GLY A 118 13.08 6.78 -22.96
N ASN A 119 12.94 5.63 -22.31
CA ASN A 119 12.99 4.35 -23.01
C ASN A 119 11.62 3.85 -23.50
N ARG A 120 10.60 4.72 -23.45
CA ARG A 120 9.28 4.50 -24.03
C ARG A 120 8.84 5.74 -24.80
N ASN A 121 8.65 5.61 -26.11
CA ASN A 121 8.04 6.67 -26.90
C ASN A 121 6.55 6.81 -26.62
N VAL A 122 6.05 8.03 -26.74
CA VAL A 122 4.61 8.33 -26.71
C VAL A 122 4.22 9.06 -28.00
N ASP A 123 3.11 8.65 -28.61
CA ASP A 123 2.65 9.22 -29.87
C ASP A 123 1.96 10.59 -29.67
N THR A 124 1.36 10.77 -28.51
CA THR A 124 0.68 12.00 -28.11
C THR A 124 1.38 12.63 -26.91
N PRO A 125 1.64 13.94 -26.88
CA PRO A 125 2.19 14.61 -25.72
C PRO A 125 1.40 14.27 -24.45
N THR A 126 2.10 13.80 -23.42
CA THR A 126 1.49 13.18 -22.25
C THR A 126 2.14 13.70 -20.96
N ILE A 127 1.33 14.14 -20.02
CA ILE A 127 1.75 14.39 -18.63
C ILE A 127 1.85 13.05 -17.93
N PRO A 128 3.04 12.61 -17.46
CA PRO A 128 3.20 11.33 -16.83
C PRO A 128 2.63 11.27 -15.41
N ASN A 129 2.66 10.08 -14.85
CA ASN A 129 2.27 9.65 -13.52
C ASN A 129 0.77 9.37 -13.37
N HIS A 130 0.47 8.49 -12.42
CA HIS A 130 -0.85 7.90 -12.20
C HIS A 130 -1.39 8.11 -10.79
N SER A 131 -0.82 9.04 -10.04
CA SER A 131 -1.29 9.41 -8.69
C SER A 131 -0.83 10.81 -8.32
N GLY A 132 -1.52 11.41 -7.36
CA GLY A 132 -1.15 12.70 -6.77
C GLY A 132 -2.03 13.06 -5.58
N PHE A 133 -1.67 14.12 -4.91
CA PHE A 133 -2.43 14.72 -3.82
C PHE A 133 -2.53 16.23 -4.05
N GLY A 134 -3.65 16.81 -3.62
CA GLY A 134 -3.82 18.25 -3.80
C GLY A 134 -5.14 18.78 -3.26
N VAL A 135 -5.47 19.99 -3.69
CA VAL A 135 -6.68 20.71 -3.28
C VAL A 135 -7.61 20.92 -4.49
N VAL A 136 -8.87 20.58 -4.33
CA VAL A 136 -9.89 20.82 -5.36
C VAL A 136 -10.07 22.31 -5.58
N GLU A 137 -9.92 22.78 -6.81
CA GLU A 137 -10.11 24.18 -7.17
C GLU A 137 -11.40 24.43 -7.96
N ALA A 138 -11.81 23.45 -8.78
CA ALA A 138 -13.06 23.52 -9.52
C ALA A 138 -13.68 22.14 -9.69
N VAL A 139 -14.99 22.10 -9.86
CA VAL A 139 -15.75 20.87 -10.09
C VAL A 139 -16.75 21.07 -11.23
N GLY A 140 -16.92 20.05 -12.06
CA GLY A 140 -17.97 20.01 -13.08
C GLY A 140 -19.37 19.90 -12.45
N ALA A 141 -20.40 20.20 -13.23
CA ALA A 141 -21.78 20.33 -12.75
C ALA A 141 -22.39 19.03 -12.22
N GLU A 142 -21.84 17.87 -12.59
CA GLU A 142 -22.30 16.53 -12.16
C GLU A 142 -21.39 15.89 -11.10
N VAL A 143 -20.45 16.64 -10.53
CA VAL A 143 -19.58 16.15 -9.46
C VAL A 143 -20.31 16.22 -8.13
N HIS A 144 -20.34 15.10 -7.42
CA HIS A 144 -21.03 14.96 -6.13
C HIS A 144 -20.13 14.56 -4.97
N ARG A 145 -18.99 13.91 -5.26
CA ARG A 145 -18.09 13.32 -4.26
C ARG A 145 -17.25 14.34 -3.51
N VAL A 146 -16.78 15.36 -4.20
CA VAL A 146 -15.84 16.37 -3.68
C VAL A 146 -16.31 17.78 -3.98
N ARG A 147 -15.72 18.76 -3.32
CA ARG A 147 -16.04 20.19 -3.46
C ARG A 147 -14.78 21.02 -3.48
N THR A 148 -14.85 22.22 -4.04
CA THR A 148 -13.77 23.21 -3.98
C THR A 148 -13.29 23.40 -2.54
N GLY A 149 -11.98 23.36 -2.35
CA GLY A 149 -11.30 23.44 -1.06
C GLY A 149 -11.06 22.09 -0.38
N ASP A 150 -11.65 20.99 -0.85
CA ASP A 150 -11.34 19.66 -0.29
C ASP A 150 -9.91 19.26 -0.62
N ARG A 151 -9.21 18.69 0.38
CA ARG A 151 -7.93 18.01 0.16
C ARG A 151 -8.25 16.60 -0.35
N VAL A 152 -7.67 16.23 -1.49
CA VAL A 152 -8.00 14.98 -2.15
C VAL A 152 -6.75 14.19 -2.53
N LEU A 153 -6.83 12.90 -2.29
CA LEU A 153 -5.96 11.92 -2.91
C LEU A 153 -6.52 11.61 -4.30
N VAL A 154 -5.72 11.76 -5.34
CA VAL A 154 -6.02 11.27 -6.69
C VAL A 154 -5.31 9.95 -6.86
N CYS A 155 -6.08 8.85 -6.80
CA CYS A 155 -5.56 7.50 -6.70
C CYS A 155 -5.51 6.81 -8.07
N GLY A 156 -4.48 6.02 -8.32
CA GLY A 156 -4.29 5.27 -9.57
C GLY A 156 -5.40 4.29 -9.94
N THR A 157 -6.26 3.93 -8.98
CA THR A 157 -7.45 3.12 -9.21
C THR A 157 -8.72 3.91 -8.88
N PRO A 158 -9.69 3.98 -9.82
CA PRO A 158 -10.98 4.61 -9.54
C PRO A 158 -11.90 3.68 -8.76
N GLU A 159 -12.90 4.25 -8.09
CA GLU A 159 -13.99 3.51 -7.48
C GLU A 159 -15.32 4.23 -7.76
N CYS A 160 -16.10 3.75 -8.74
CA CYS A 160 -17.37 4.37 -9.08
C CYS A 160 -18.53 3.93 -8.18
N GLY A 161 -18.40 2.78 -7.51
CA GLY A 161 -19.43 2.24 -6.61
C GLY A 161 -20.64 1.61 -7.31
N GLN A 162 -20.74 1.63 -8.65
CA GLN A 162 -21.93 1.20 -9.37
C GLN A 162 -21.69 0.23 -10.54
N CYS A 163 -20.45 0.01 -10.96
CA CYS A 163 -20.15 -0.97 -12.00
C CYS A 163 -20.11 -2.39 -11.44
N TYR A 164 -20.12 -3.38 -12.33
CA TYR A 164 -20.07 -4.79 -11.94
C TYR A 164 -18.95 -5.09 -10.95
N GLN A 165 -17.74 -4.60 -11.21
CA GLN A 165 -16.57 -4.85 -10.38
C GLN A 165 -16.72 -4.25 -8.98
N CYS A 166 -17.11 -2.97 -8.89
CA CYS A 166 -17.32 -2.31 -7.59
C CYS A 166 -18.41 -2.98 -6.76
N LEU A 167 -19.53 -3.37 -7.40
CA LEU A 167 -20.64 -4.05 -6.73
C LEU A 167 -20.28 -5.46 -6.24
N HIS A 168 -19.26 -6.10 -6.85
CA HIS A 168 -18.77 -7.42 -6.45
C HIS A 168 -17.51 -7.34 -5.55
N GLY A 169 -17.15 -6.15 -5.06
CA GLY A 169 -16.07 -5.98 -4.10
C GLY A 169 -14.66 -5.95 -4.70
N ASN A 170 -14.53 -5.71 -6.02
CA ASN A 170 -13.26 -5.59 -6.74
C ASN A 170 -13.10 -4.20 -7.37
N PRO A 171 -13.13 -3.10 -6.58
CA PRO A 171 -13.04 -1.75 -7.14
C PRO A 171 -11.73 -1.46 -7.85
N GLU A 172 -10.66 -2.18 -7.54
CA GLU A 172 -9.37 -2.09 -8.25
C GLU A 172 -9.47 -2.48 -9.73
N ALA A 173 -10.53 -3.18 -10.12
CA ALA A 173 -10.89 -3.50 -11.50
C ALA A 173 -12.08 -2.68 -12.02
N CYS A 174 -12.34 -1.51 -11.44
CA CYS A 174 -13.45 -0.64 -11.81
C CYS A 174 -13.50 -0.36 -13.31
N ASN A 175 -14.69 -0.38 -13.92
CA ASN A 175 -14.86 -0.16 -15.36
C ASN A 175 -14.38 1.21 -15.84
N TYR A 176 -14.21 2.18 -14.94
CA TYR A 176 -13.61 3.48 -15.27
C TYR A 176 -12.09 3.40 -15.41
N LEU A 177 -11.45 2.34 -14.91
CA LEU A 177 -10.04 2.10 -15.16
C LEU A 177 -9.84 1.83 -16.66
N ASN A 178 -8.91 2.54 -17.28
CA ASN A 178 -8.64 2.48 -18.73
C ASN A 178 -9.82 2.89 -19.64
N SER A 179 -10.77 3.69 -19.15
CA SER A 179 -11.83 4.24 -19.99
C SER A 179 -11.26 5.18 -21.07
N GLN A 180 -11.85 5.20 -22.26
CA GLN A 180 -11.42 6.05 -23.37
C GLN A 180 -11.54 7.55 -23.07
N LEU A 181 -12.27 7.95 -22.05
CA LEU A 181 -12.29 9.34 -21.54
C LEU A 181 -10.90 9.86 -21.16
N PHE A 182 -9.94 8.97 -20.95
CA PHE A 182 -8.57 9.29 -20.54
C PHE A 182 -7.67 9.78 -21.65
N ASN A 183 -8.06 9.59 -22.90
CA ASN A 183 -7.27 10.02 -24.07
C ASN A 183 -7.66 11.40 -24.59
N ALA A 184 -8.62 12.09 -23.96
CA ALA A 184 -8.98 13.43 -24.33
C ALA A 184 -7.90 14.42 -23.81
N PRO A 185 -7.40 15.34 -24.66
CA PRO A 185 -6.49 16.39 -24.21
C PRO A 185 -7.16 17.27 -23.16
N ILE A 186 -6.41 17.53 -22.07
CA ILE A 186 -6.85 18.40 -20.97
C ILE A 186 -6.24 19.81 -21.07
N ALA A 187 -5.22 19.95 -21.89
CA ALA A 187 -4.50 21.21 -22.08
C ALA A 187 -3.92 21.29 -23.48
N ASP A 188 -3.45 22.50 -23.84
CA ASP A 188 -2.75 22.76 -25.08
C ASP A 188 -1.37 23.35 -24.79
N MET A 189 -0.39 22.97 -25.62
CA MET A 189 0.92 23.59 -25.72
C MET A 189 0.81 24.94 -26.45
N ALA A 190 1.89 25.73 -26.47
CA ALA A 190 1.91 27.04 -27.11
C ALA A 190 1.62 27.00 -28.62
N ASP A 191 1.90 25.90 -29.29
CA ASP A 191 1.62 25.69 -30.72
C ASP A 191 0.20 25.15 -31.00
N GLY A 192 -0.61 24.95 -29.93
CA GLY A 192 -1.96 24.38 -30.03
C GLY A 192 -2.01 22.86 -30.01
N THR A 193 -0.88 22.18 -29.84
CA THR A 193 -0.84 20.72 -29.71
C THR A 193 -1.50 20.29 -28.39
N GLY A 194 -2.49 19.38 -28.48
CA GLY A 194 -3.20 18.86 -27.32
C GLY A 194 -2.34 17.93 -26.46
N VAL A 195 -2.46 18.04 -25.15
CA VAL A 195 -1.73 17.24 -24.15
C VAL A 195 -2.70 16.40 -23.34
N ILE A 196 -2.43 15.09 -23.28
CA ILE A 196 -3.21 14.12 -22.48
C ILE A 196 -2.53 13.83 -21.15
N GLN A 197 -3.23 13.11 -20.28
CA GLN A 197 -2.73 12.66 -18.99
C GLN A 197 -2.53 11.14 -18.97
N GLN A 198 -1.41 10.68 -18.45
CA GLN A 198 -1.23 9.26 -18.18
C GLN A 198 -2.21 8.81 -17.09
N ALA A 199 -2.88 7.68 -17.31
CA ALA A 199 -3.86 7.09 -16.40
C ALA A 199 -5.01 8.03 -15.99
N ALA A 200 -5.32 9.06 -16.80
CA ALA A 200 -6.30 10.10 -16.50
C ALA A 200 -6.00 10.95 -15.24
N ILE A 201 -4.73 11.05 -14.87
CA ILE A 201 -4.29 11.77 -13.68
C ILE A 201 -3.17 12.76 -14.01
N GLY A 202 -2.05 12.29 -14.61
CA GLY A 202 -0.94 13.16 -14.99
C GLY A 202 -0.33 13.88 -13.78
N GLY A 203 -0.01 13.15 -12.73
CA GLY A 203 0.41 13.71 -11.43
C GLY A 203 1.72 14.50 -11.41
N LEU A 204 2.46 14.59 -12.54
CA LEU A 204 3.67 15.43 -12.66
C LEU A 204 3.34 16.81 -13.25
N SER A 205 2.35 17.47 -12.70
CA SER A 205 1.85 18.77 -13.13
C SER A 205 1.34 19.60 -11.94
N GLU A 206 1.33 20.92 -12.10
CA GLU A 206 0.73 21.85 -11.12
C GLU A 206 -0.79 21.69 -11.02
N LEU A 207 -1.44 21.17 -12.08
CA LEU A 207 -2.88 20.91 -12.14
C LEU A 207 -3.16 19.50 -12.68
N MET A 208 -4.03 18.77 -11.99
CA MET A 208 -4.59 17.50 -12.44
C MET A 208 -6.07 17.70 -12.79
N VAL A 209 -6.53 17.08 -13.88
CA VAL A 209 -7.95 16.98 -14.21
C VAL A 209 -8.35 15.51 -14.12
N ALA A 210 -9.16 15.14 -13.14
CA ALA A 210 -9.55 13.75 -12.90
C ALA A 210 -11.07 13.61 -12.86
N LEU A 211 -11.58 12.41 -13.14
CA LEU A 211 -12.96 12.09 -12.80
C LEU A 211 -13.12 11.99 -11.28
N GLU A 212 -14.30 12.31 -10.76
CA GLU A 212 -14.57 12.24 -9.33
C GLU A 212 -14.33 10.84 -8.72
N GLU A 213 -14.41 9.78 -9.54
CA GLU A 213 -14.15 8.39 -9.14
C GLU A 213 -12.70 8.14 -8.72
N TYR A 214 -11.77 8.95 -9.17
CA TYR A 214 -10.36 8.91 -8.76
C TYR A 214 -10.08 9.77 -7.52
N CYS A 215 -10.99 10.65 -7.13
CA CYS A 215 -10.79 11.63 -6.06
C CYS A 215 -11.33 11.12 -4.72
N ILE A 216 -10.46 10.93 -3.75
CA ILE A 216 -10.79 10.49 -2.40
C ILE A 216 -10.55 11.66 -1.43
N PRO A 217 -11.60 12.26 -0.85
CA PRO A 217 -11.43 13.35 0.11
C PRO A 217 -10.83 12.83 1.41
N LEU A 218 -9.76 13.48 1.88
CA LEU A 218 -9.07 13.14 3.12
C LEU A 218 -9.10 14.32 4.09
N PHE A 219 -9.70 14.09 5.25
CA PHE A 219 -9.86 15.10 6.32
C PHE A 219 -8.82 14.85 7.41
N THR A 220 -7.61 15.34 7.19
CA THR A 220 -6.45 15.13 8.07
C THR A 220 -5.47 16.28 7.94
N ASP A 221 -4.64 16.49 8.97
CA ASP A 221 -3.55 17.48 8.98
C ASP A 221 -2.18 16.86 8.64
N LEU A 222 -2.15 15.59 8.22
CA LEU A 222 -0.91 14.95 7.77
C LEU A 222 -0.28 15.72 6.60
N PRO A 223 1.06 15.72 6.47
CA PRO A 223 1.77 16.33 5.35
C PRO A 223 1.34 15.74 4.01
N ASP A 224 1.27 16.59 2.99
CA ASP A 224 0.83 16.22 1.64
C ASP A 224 1.75 15.16 1.01
N GLU A 225 3.04 15.19 1.33
CA GLU A 225 4.04 14.24 0.86
C GLU A 225 3.73 12.81 1.37
N GLN A 226 3.30 12.67 2.62
CA GLN A 226 2.92 11.38 3.18
C GLN A 226 1.60 10.88 2.56
N LEU A 227 0.66 11.79 2.33
CA LEU A 227 -0.64 11.47 1.71
C LEU A 227 -0.49 11.09 0.24
N ALA A 228 0.44 11.69 -0.49
CA ALA A 228 0.71 11.35 -1.89
C ALA A 228 1.15 9.88 -2.06
N LEU A 229 1.85 9.29 -1.08
CA LEU A 229 2.23 7.87 -1.12
C LEU A 229 1.02 6.93 -1.07
N LEU A 230 -0.10 7.36 -0.47
CA LEU A 230 -1.35 6.59 -0.43
C LEU A 230 -2.04 6.52 -1.81
N GLY A 231 -1.64 7.33 -2.76
CA GLY A 231 -2.12 7.26 -4.14
C GLY A 231 -1.56 6.07 -4.92
N ASP A 232 -0.48 5.46 -4.42
CA ASP A 232 0.23 4.39 -5.12
C ASP A 232 0.99 3.47 -4.14
N THR A 233 2.27 3.71 -3.91
CA THR A 233 3.22 2.73 -3.35
C THR A 233 2.90 2.29 -1.92
N LEU A 234 2.59 3.24 -1.03
CA LEU A 234 2.26 2.91 0.36
C LEU A 234 0.95 2.12 0.45
N ALA A 235 -0.08 2.57 -0.28
CA ALA A 235 -1.37 1.91 -0.26
C ALA A 235 -1.32 0.51 -0.88
N ALA A 236 -0.57 0.31 -1.98
CA ALA A 236 -0.40 -1.00 -2.59
C ALA A 236 0.21 -2.02 -1.63
N GLY A 237 1.28 -1.65 -0.92
CA GLY A 237 1.91 -2.52 0.06
C GLY A 237 1.01 -2.81 1.26
N LEU A 238 0.30 -1.82 1.80
CA LEU A 238 -0.66 -2.03 2.90
C LEU A 238 -1.82 -2.92 2.47
N ALA A 239 -2.40 -2.68 1.29
CA ALA A 239 -3.52 -3.47 0.80
C ALA A 239 -3.13 -4.92 0.49
N SER A 240 -1.89 -5.16 0.04
CA SER A 240 -1.39 -6.52 -0.22
C SER A 240 -1.41 -7.42 1.00
N THR A 241 -1.23 -6.85 2.19
CA THR A 241 -1.27 -7.59 3.45
C THR A 241 -2.66 -7.61 4.08
N MET A 242 -3.43 -6.52 3.94
CA MET A 242 -4.69 -6.32 4.65
C MET A 242 -5.91 -6.73 3.83
N THR A 243 -5.86 -6.62 2.50
CA THR A 243 -7.00 -6.88 1.62
C THR A 243 -6.84 -8.22 0.90
N TYR A 244 -5.81 -8.38 0.09
CA TYR A 244 -5.57 -9.65 -0.61
C TYR A 244 -4.93 -10.70 0.30
N GLY A 245 -3.85 -10.36 0.98
CA GLY A 245 -3.16 -11.28 1.88
C GLY A 245 -4.04 -11.70 3.04
N ARG A 246 -4.75 -10.72 3.64
CA ARG A 246 -5.50 -10.96 4.89
C ARG A 246 -4.63 -11.60 5.96
N VAL A 247 -3.44 -11.03 6.13
CA VAL A 247 -2.46 -11.50 7.11
C VAL A 247 -3.12 -11.60 8.49
N GLU A 248 -2.93 -12.73 9.14
CA GLU A 248 -3.48 -13.03 10.45
C GLU A 248 -2.40 -12.96 11.53
N GLY A 249 -2.81 -12.68 12.76
CA GLY A 249 -1.89 -12.65 13.89
C GLY A 249 -1.17 -14.00 14.10
N GLY A 250 0.16 -13.94 14.22
CA GLY A 250 1.01 -15.14 14.38
C GLY A 250 1.45 -15.80 13.06
N SER A 251 0.98 -15.31 11.91
CA SER A 251 1.36 -15.88 10.59
C SER A 251 2.82 -15.62 10.23
N ASP A 252 3.37 -16.52 9.41
CA ASP A 252 4.65 -16.33 8.71
C ASP A 252 4.42 -15.59 7.40
N VAL A 253 5.05 -14.40 7.26
CA VAL A 253 4.97 -13.54 6.09
C VAL A 253 6.33 -13.42 5.42
N VAL A 254 6.38 -13.64 4.11
CA VAL A 254 7.58 -13.47 3.29
C VAL A 254 7.35 -12.38 2.24
N ILE A 255 8.28 -11.44 2.14
CA ILE A 255 8.19 -10.30 1.22
C ILE A 255 9.43 -10.28 0.34
N PHE A 256 9.24 -10.40 -0.96
CA PHE A 256 10.29 -10.25 -1.96
C PHE A 256 10.34 -8.79 -2.41
N GLY A 257 11.48 -8.15 -2.15
CA GLY A 257 11.74 -6.73 -2.41
C GLY A 257 11.44 -5.83 -1.21
N ALA A 258 12.36 -4.91 -0.91
CA ALA A 258 12.22 -3.86 0.10
C ALA A 258 12.26 -2.44 -0.53
N GLY A 259 11.67 -2.29 -1.70
CA GLY A 259 11.29 -0.99 -2.24
C GLY A 259 10.11 -0.38 -1.46
N PRO A 260 9.60 0.81 -1.85
CA PRO A 260 8.51 1.48 -1.13
C PRO A 260 7.29 0.59 -0.88
N ILE A 261 6.91 -0.24 -1.86
CA ILE A 261 5.80 -1.19 -1.75
C ILE A 261 6.11 -2.30 -0.72
N GLY A 262 7.30 -2.91 -0.80
CA GLY A 262 7.71 -3.96 0.14
C GLY A 262 7.82 -3.46 1.57
N LEU A 263 8.39 -2.26 1.78
CA LEU A 263 8.45 -1.62 3.11
C LEU A 263 7.06 -1.27 3.67
N ALA A 264 6.12 -0.91 2.81
CA ALA A 264 4.72 -0.73 3.20
C ALA A 264 4.08 -2.08 3.59
N ALA A 265 4.38 -3.17 2.85
CA ALA A 265 3.92 -4.51 3.20
C ALA A 265 4.50 -5.00 4.53
N VAL A 266 5.78 -4.70 4.85
CA VAL A 266 6.38 -4.96 6.17
C VAL A 266 5.56 -4.30 7.28
N GLN A 267 5.27 -3.03 7.15
CA GLN A 267 4.47 -2.29 8.14
C GLN A 267 3.03 -2.81 8.21
N GLY A 268 2.45 -3.15 7.07
CA GLY A 268 1.12 -3.77 6.99
C GLY A 268 1.07 -5.09 7.74
N ALA A 269 1.99 -6.01 7.50
CA ALA A 269 2.09 -7.30 8.18
C ALA A 269 2.32 -7.12 9.69
N ARG A 270 3.21 -6.21 10.09
CA ARG A 270 3.44 -5.86 11.50
C ARG A 270 2.14 -5.36 12.17
N SER A 271 1.40 -4.49 11.51
CA SER A 271 0.15 -3.94 12.04
C SER A 271 -0.96 -4.99 12.20
N GLN A 272 -0.86 -6.09 11.46
CA GLN A 272 -1.74 -7.26 11.57
C GLN A 272 -1.22 -8.30 12.58
N SER A 273 -0.13 -7.99 13.30
CA SER A 273 0.48 -8.85 14.31
C SER A 273 1.03 -10.16 13.72
N ALA A 274 1.60 -10.13 12.52
CA ALA A 274 2.32 -11.28 11.97
C ALA A 274 3.36 -11.81 12.97
N GLY A 275 3.51 -13.12 13.06
CA GLY A 275 4.46 -13.76 13.96
C GLY A 275 5.90 -13.65 13.48
N GLN A 276 6.10 -13.72 12.17
CA GLN A 276 7.38 -13.57 11.52
C GLN A 276 7.21 -12.78 10.21
N ILE A 277 8.18 -11.90 9.91
CA ILE A 277 8.22 -11.12 8.67
C ILE A 277 9.63 -11.24 8.10
N ILE A 278 9.77 -12.04 7.05
CA ILE A 278 11.04 -12.29 6.35
C ILE A 278 11.06 -11.45 5.08
N VAL A 279 12.11 -10.66 4.88
CA VAL A 279 12.27 -9.82 3.68
C VAL A 279 13.48 -10.28 2.88
N ILE A 280 13.30 -10.44 1.57
CA ILE A 280 14.36 -10.80 0.61
C ILE A 280 14.68 -9.56 -0.22
N GLU A 281 15.90 -9.03 -0.11
CA GLU A 281 16.30 -7.78 -0.76
C GLU A 281 17.83 -7.77 -0.99
N PRO A 282 18.32 -7.55 -2.22
CA PRO A 282 19.77 -7.50 -2.48
C PRO A 282 20.44 -6.23 -1.94
N VAL A 283 19.73 -5.10 -1.83
CA VAL A 283 20.31 -3.81 -1.46
C VAL A 283 20.44 -3.68 0.06
N ALA A 284 21.67 -3.53 0.57
CA ALA A 284 21.95 -3.56 2.01
C ALA A 284 21.17 -2.52 2.80
N TYR A 285 21.19 -1.23 2.39
CA TYR A 285 20.49 -0.17 3.12
C TYR A 285 18.96 -0.37 3.18
N ARG A 286 18.39 -1.07 2.18
CA ARG A 286 16.95 -1.43 2.15
C ARG A 286 16.64 -2.55 3.12
N ARG A 287 17.56 -3.51 3.28
CA ARG A 287 17.44 -4.54 4.34
C ARG A 287 17.43 -3.91 5.72
N ASP A 288 18.33 -2.94 5.98
CA ASP A 288 18.37 -2.21 7.26
C ASP A 288 17.05 -1.45 7.50
N LYS A 289 16.53 -0.78 6.47
CA LYS A 289 15.24 -0.08 6.56
C LYS A 289 14.07 -1.03 6.81
N ALA A 290 14.09 -2.23 6.23
CA ALA A 290 13.07 -3.25 6.49
C ALA A 290 13.06 -3.70 7.95
N LEU A 291 14.25 -3.91 8.56
CA LEU A 291 14.38 -4.21 10.00
C LEU A 291 13.85 -3.07 10.87
N GLU A 292 14.20 -1.83 10.56
CA GLU A 292 13.71 -0.63 11.26
C GLU A 292 12.17 -0.56 11.26
N LEU A 293 11.54 -0.90 10.13
CA LEU A 293 10.08 -0.84 9.95
C LEU A 293 9.33 -2.07 10.46
N GLY A 294 10.06 -3.13 10.90
CA GLY A 294 9.48 -4.25 11.62
C GLY A 294 9.64 -5.62 10.97
N ALA A 295 10.50 -5.78 9.97
CA ALA A 295 10.92 -7.10 9.53
C ALA A 295 11.63 -7.82 10.68
N THR A 296 11.34 -9.11 10.87
CA THR A 296 12.02 -9.93 11.89
C THR A 296 13.33 -10.51 11.37
N THR A 297 13.41 -10.70 10.06
CA THR A 297 14.59 -11.25 9.38
C THR A 297 14.71 -10.64 7.99
N VAL A 298 15.94 -10.40 7.55
CA VAL A 298 16.26 -9.99 6.19
C VAL A 298 17.28 -10.94 5.58
N LEU A 299 17.12 -11.25 4.30
CA LEU A 299 18.00 -12.15 3.56
C LEU A 299 18.48 -11.46 2.28
N ASP A 300 19.77 -11.62 1.98
CA ASP A 300 20.31 -11.27 0.67
C ASP A 300 20.11 -12.47 -0.29
N PRO A 301 19.40 -12.30 -1.40
CA PRO A 301 19.20 -13.40 -2.34
C PRO A 301 20.51 -13.86 -3.03
N ASN A 302 21.59 -13.09 -2.91
CA ASN A 302 22.91 -13.41 -3.48
C ASN A 302 23.78 -14.30 -2.57
N ASP A 303 23.48 -14.34 -1.25
CA ASP A 303 24.30 -15.10 -0.30
C ASP A 303 24.25 -16.60 -0.58
N ASP A 304 23.09 -17.13 -0.94
CA ASP A 304 22.88 -18.53 -1.26
C ASP A 304 21.59 -18.70 -2.08
N THR A 305 21.67 -18.41 -3.36
CA THR A 305 20.53 -18.42 -4.28
C THR A 305 19.88 -19.80 -4.39
N ASP A 306 20.68 -20.87 -4.38
CA ASP A 306 20.20 -22.23 -4.61
C ASP A 306 19.48 -22.81 -3.39
N SER A 307 19.86 -22.41 -2.18
CA SER A 307 19.24 -22.88 -0.92
C SER A 307 18.23 -21.90 -0.34
N LEU A 308 18.04 -20.71 -0.90
CA LEU A 308 17.18 -19.65 -0.36
C LEU A 308 15.75 -20.17 -0.04
N VAL A 309 15.13 -20.85 -0.99
CA VAL A 309 13.78 -21.43 -0.82
C VAL A 309 13.73 -22.41 0.34
N GLN A 310 14.71 -23.33 0.42
CA GLN A 310 14.79 -24.30 1.49
C GLN A 310 14.98 -23.63 2.85
N ARG A 311 15.87 -22.66 2.94
CA ARG A 311 16.14 -21.88 4.15
C ARG A 311 14.89 -21.14 4.65
N ILE A 312 14.16 -20.48 3.76
CA ILE A 312 12.90 -19.79 4.11
C ILE A 312 11.87 -20.81 4.62
N ARG A 313 11.72 -21.94 3.95
CA ARG A 313 10.76 -22.98 4.37
C ARG A 313 11.10 -23.56 5.73
N GLU A 314 12.38 -23.74 6.05
CA GLU A 314 12.84 -24.18 7.36
C GLU A 314 12.55 -23.14 8.45
N MET A 315 12.72 -21.85 8.16
CA MET A 315 12.40 -20.76 9.08
C MET A 315 10.91 -20.67 9.40
N CYS A 316 10.05 -21.02 8.43
CA CYS A 316 8.58 -21.03 8.58
C CYS A 316 8.03 -22.38 9.06
N TYR A 317 8.90 -23.33 9.45
CA TYR A 317 8.48 -24.63 9.93
C TYR A 317 8.08 -24.58 11.41
N GLY A 318 6.78 -24.71 11.68
CA GLY A 318 6.21 -24.60 13.02
C GLY A 318 5.89 -25.94 13.69
N PRO A 319 5.44 -25.90 14.95
CA PRO A 319 5.07 -27.11 15.71
C PRO A 319 3.96 -27.95 15.06
N THR A 320 3.02 -27.29 14.36
CA THR A 320 1.90 -27.94 13.67
C THR A 320 2.33 -28.68 12.41
N ASP A 321 3.42 -28.23 11.76
CA ASP A 321 3.96 -28.92 10.57
C ASP A 321 4.49 -30.32 10.90
N ARG A 322 4.87 -30.57 12.16
CA ARG A 322 5.32 -31.89 12.63
C ARG A 322 4.23 -32.94 12.65
N LEU A 323 2.97 -32.54 12.78
CA LEU A 323 1.83 -33.45 12.73
C LEU A 323 1.64 -34.04 11.34
N ASP A 324 2.10 -33.33 10.33
CA ASP A 324 1.99 -33.71 8.94
C ASP A 324 3.22 -34.44 8.38
N ALA A 325 4.33 -34.53 9.13
CA ALA A 325 5.60 -35.11 8.68
C ALA A 325 5.52 -36.61 8.28
N GLY A 326 4.44 -37.30 8.63
CA GLY A 326 4.13 -38.66 8.20
C GLY A 326 3.10 -38.74 7.05
N GLY A 327 2.76 -37.61 6.44
CA GLY A 327 1.69 -37.52 5.46
C GLY A 327 1.93 -38.31 4.18
N ARG A 328 0.84 -38.75 3.59
CA ARG A 328 0.72 -39.69 2.46
C ARG A 328 1.40 -39.20 1.14
N TYR A 329 1.83 -37.94 1.05
CA TYR A 329 2.28 -37.33 -0.20
C TYR A 329 3.76 -36.90 -0.18
N GLY A 330 4.53 -37.27 0.84
CA GLY A 330 5.97 -36.98 0.91
C GLY A 330 6.34 -35.54 1.27
N PRO A 331 7.60 -35.30 1.67
CA PRO A 331 8.09 -33.96 1.97
C PRO A 331 8.13 -33.12 0.68
N GLY A 332 7.51 -31.99 0.65
CA GLY A 332 7.58 -31.04 -0.48
C GLY A 332 6.26 -30.49 -0.99
N TYR A 333 5.14 -31.16 -0.75
CA TYR A 333 3.84 -30.70 -1.26
C TYR A 333 3.07 -29.81 -0.29
N ARG A 334 3.20 -29.97 1.00
CA ARG A 334 2.36 -29.30 1.99
C ARG A 334 3.11 -28.75 3.20
N TYR A 335 4.38 -29.10 3.41
CA TYR A 335 5.07 -28.83 4.66
C TYR A 335 6.07 -27.70 4.53
N GLY A 336 6.06 -26.82 5.53
CA GLY A 336 6.94 -25.65 5.60
C GLY A 336 6.66 -24.63 4.50
N GLY A 337 6.94 -23.40 4.81
CA GLY A 337 6.72 -22.25 3.95
C GLY A 337 5.83 -21.21 4.61
N ALA A 338 5.74 -20.06 3.99
CA ALA A 338 5.01 -18.93 4.53
C ALA A 338 3.49 -19.04 4.29
N ASP A 339 2.73 -18.55 5.25
CA ASP A 339 1.28 -18.41 5.13
C ASP A 339 0.90 -17.37 4.10
N PHE A 340 1.65 -16.26 4.08
CA PHE A 340 1.44 -15.14 3.16
C PHE A 340 2.75 -14.73 2.51
N VAL A 341 2.73 -14.60 1.20
CA VAL A 341 3.88 -14.16 0.41
C VAL A 341 3.49 -12.96 -0.43
N ILE A 342 4.30 -11.91 -0.41
CA ILE A 342 4.13 -10.73 -1.23
C ILE A 342 5.32 -10.62 -2.18
N GLU A 343 5.06 -10.63 -3.48
CA GLU A 343 6.06 -10.37 -4.51
C GLU A 343 5.98 -8.90 -4.93
N ALA A 344 7.01 -8.12 -4.55
CA ALA A 344 7.13 -6.68 -4.77
C ALA A 344 8.51 -6.28 -5.35
N SER A 345 9.29 -7.24 -5.86
CA SER A 345 10.63 -6.98 -6.39
C SER A 345 10.60 -6.51 -7.85
N GLY A 346 9.78 -7.16 -8.68
CA GLY A 346 9.74 -6.90 -10.12
C GLY A 346 11.05 -7.23 -10.85
N GLY A 347 11.16 -6.74 -12.10
CA GLY A 347 12.40 -6.82 -12.90
C GLY A 347 13.10 -5.47 -13.01
N ASP A 348 14.33 -5.49 -13.53
CA ASP A 348 15.14 -4.30 -13.76
C ASP A 348 14.77 -3.64 -15.08
N LEU A 349 13.95 -2.57 -15.02
CA LEU A 349 13.63 -1.77 -16.22
C LEU A 349 14.81 -0.89 -16.65
N PHE A 350 15.69 -0.59 -15.71
CA PHE A 350 16.96 0.11 -15.91
C PHE A 350 18.04 -0.58 -15.08
N PRO A 351 19.32 -0.56 -15.55
CA PRO A 351 20.41 -1.02 -14.71
C PRO A 351 20.50 -0.19 -13.44
N PRO A 352 20.39 -0.78 -12.25
CA PRO A 352 20.52 -0.03 -11.00
C PRO A 352 21.98 0.37 -10.73
N ALA A 353 22.17 1.42 -9.95
CA ALA A 353 23.50 1.89 -9.51
C ALA A 353 23.91 1.32 -8.13
N VAL A 354 23.15 0.37 -7.61
CA VAL A 354 23.35 -0.31 -6.33
C VAL A 354 23.43 -1.82 -6.57
N GLU A 355 23.52 -2.60 -5.49
CA GLU A 355 23.52 -4.06 -5.55
C GLU A 355 22.30 -4.60 -6.33
N THR A 356 22.52 -5.63 -7.12
CA THR A 356 21.48 -6.27 -7.92
C THR A 356 21.15 -7.66 -7.38
N GLY A 357 19.93 -8.12 -7.61
CA GLY A 357 19.58 -9.51 -7.37
C GLY A 357 20.18 -10.45 -8.42
N PRO A 358 20.03 -11.77 -8.21
CA PRO A 358 20.61 -12.79 -9.09
C PRO A 358 19.93 -12.87 -10.48
N ASP A 359 18.76 -12.28 -10.62
CA ASP A 359 17.95 -12.29 -11.86
C ASP A 359 17.34 -10.93 -12.16
N PRO A 360 17.83 -10.21 -13.21
CA PRO A 360 17.30 -8.91 -13.57
C PRO A 360 15.90 -8.96 -14.20
N THR A 361 15.42 -10.15 -14.63
CA THR A 361 14.07 -10.28 -15.22
C THR A 361 12.95 -10.27 -14.18
N GLY A 362 13.25 -10.56 -12.90
CA GLY A 362 12.30 -10.73 -11.81
C GLY A 362 11.57 -12.08 -11.81
N LEU A 363 11.84 -12.95 -12.78
CA LEU A 363 11.14 -14.25 -12.87
C LEU A 363 11.60 -15.23 -11.80
N LEU A 364 12.88 -15.16 -11.40
CA LEU A 364 13.41 -16.01 -10.31
C LEU A 364 12.71 -15.68 -8.99
N ALA A 365 12.62 -14.40 -8.64
CA ALA A 365 11.93 -13.95 -7.43
C ALA A 365 10.45 -14.38 -7.42
N LEU A 366 9.77 -14.23 -8.57
CA LEU A 366 8.39 -14.66 -8.72
C LEU A 366 8.23 -16.18 -8.56
N ARG A 367 9.13 -16.98 -9.14
CA ARG A 367 9.13 -18.44 -8.97
C ARG A 367 9.41 -18.84 -7.52
N GLN A 368 10.42 -18.24 -6.90
CA GLN A 368 10.76 -18.49 -5.50
C GLN A 368 9.60 -18.09 -4.56
N SER A 369 8.89 -16.99 -4.85
CA SER A 369 7.69 -16.59 -4.11
C SER A 369 6.62 -17.67 -4.10
N TRP A 370 6.38 -18.31 -5.24
CA TRP A 370 5.49 -19.47 -5.31
C TRP A 370 6.03 -20.67 -4.52
N GLU A 371 7.32 -20.96 -4.65
CA GLU A 371 7.94 -22.13 -3.99
C GLU A 371 7.95 -22.01 -2.47
N VAL A 372 8.15 -20.82 -1.91
CA VAL A 372 8.12 -20.59 -0.46
C VAL A 372 6.71 -20.50 0.12
N THR A 373 5.69 -20.34 -0.69
CA THR A 373 4.29 -20.33 -0.21
C THR A 373 3.89 -21.75 0.22
N ARG A 374 3.39 -21.90 1.43
CA ARG A 374 2.95 -23.21 1.95
C ARG A 374 1.70 -23.72 1.25
N GLY A 375 1.36 -24.98 1.42
CA GLY A 375 0.04 -25.51 1.04
C GLY A 375 -1.06 -24.76 1.80
N GLY A 376 -2.08 -24.26 1.06
CA GLY A 376 -3.13 -23.40 1.62
C GLY A 376 -2.74 -21.92 1.78
N GLY A 377 -1.48 -21.56 1.54
CA GLY A 377 -1.00 -20.19 1.66
C GLY A 377 -1.41 -19.29 0.50
N HIS A 378 -1.12 -18.00 0.67
CA HIS A 378 -1.53 -16.93 -0.25
C HIS A 378 -0.31 -16.22 -0.83
N LEU A 379 -0.24 -16.09 -2.15
CA LEU A 379 0.74 -15.30 -2.86
C LEU A 379 0.07 -14.08 -3.48
N THR A 380 0.51 -12.88 -3.11
CA THR A 380 0.08 -11.62 -3.73
C THR A 380 1.17 -11.09 -4.66
N LEU A 381 0.81 -10.83 -5.92
CA LEU A 381 1.69 -10.28 -6.94
C LEU A 381 1.41 -8.79 -7.11
N LEU A 382 2.39 -7.96 -6.84
CA LEU A 382 2.30 -6.50 -6.95
C LEU A 382 3.22 -5.90 -8.01
N ALA A 383 4.37 -6.51 -8.22
CA ALA A 383 5.33 -5.98 -9.15
C ALA A 383 4.88 -6.23 -10.60
N ALA A 384 4.88 -5.18 -11.40
CA ALA A 384 4.50 -5.21 -12.81
C ALA A 384 5.71 -5.09 -13.77
N GLY A 385 6.91 -5.34 -13.26
CA GLY A 385 8.16 -5.16 -13.99
C GLY A 385 8.79 -6.44 -14.53
N GLN A 386 8.21 -7.62 -14.25
CA GLN A 386 8.74 -8.88 -14.73
C GLN A 386 8.70 -8.96 -16.25
N GLN A 387 9.74 -9.57 -16.84
CA GLN A 387 9.88 -9.71 -18.27
C GLN A 387 9.92 -11.19 -18.66
N GLY A 388 8.76 -11.72 -19.06
CA GLY A 388 8.62 -13.10 -19.52
C GLY A 388 7.41 -13.81 -18.93
N GLU A 389 7.46 -15.13 -19.03
CA GLU A 389 6.39 -16.03 -18.59
C GLU A 389 6.91 -16.98 -17.51
N ILE A 390 6.04 -17.37 -16.60
CA ILE A 390 6.30 -18.39 -15.59
C ILE A 390 5.32 -19.54 -15.74
N SER A 391 5.80 -20.75 -15.55
CA SER A 391 4.97 -21.96 -15.51
C SER A 391 4.97 -22.59 -14.13
N PHE A 392 3.82 -23.10 -13.71
CA PHE A 392 3.65 -23.84 -12.48
C PHE A 392 3.31 -25.31 -12.78
N PRO A 393 3.87 -26.28 -12.02
CA PRO A 393 3.47 -27.67 -12.15
C PRO A 393 1.97 -27.84 -11.83
N THR A 394 1.21 -28.34 -12.80
CA THR A 394 -0.25 -28.45 -12.71
C THR A 394 -0.74 -29.19 -11.47
N ALA A 395 -0.09 -30.32 -11.15
CA ALA A 395 -0.43 -31.12 -9.96
C ALA A 395 -0.22 -30.33 -8.66
N GLN A 396 0.89 -29.58 -8.55
CA GLN A 396 1.13 -28.73 -7.37
C GLN A 396 0.10 -27.61 -7.27
N PHE A 397 -0.22 -26.97 -8.38
CA PHE A 397 -1.23 -25.90 -8.39
C PHE A 397 -2.59 -26.44 -7.90
N CYS A 398 -3.07 -27.55 -8.43
CA CYS A 398 -4.37 -28.10 -8.09
C CYS A 398 -4.43 -28.69 -6.68
N LEU A 399 -3.35 -29.38 -6.23
CA LEU A 399 -3.39 -30.15 -4.99
C LEU A 399 -2.89 -29.39 -3.76
N SER A 400 -2.16 -28.28 -3.95
CA SER A 400 -1.60 -27.52 -2.83
C SER A 400 -2.58 -26.56 -2.18
N THR A 401 -3.75 -26.32 -2.78
CA THR A 401 -4.74 -25.34 -2.31
C THR A 401 -4.19 -23.91 -2.11
N ARG A 402 -3.05 -23.62 -2.74
CA ARG A 402 -2.46 -22.28 -2.74
C ARG A 402 -3.32 -21.33 -3.58
N SER A 403 -3.36 -20.07 -3.20
CA SER A 403 -3.99 -19.01 -4.01
C SER A 403 -2.96 -18.00 -4.50
N ILE A 404 -3.17 -17.49 -5.71
CA ILE A 404 -2.41 -16.39 -6.27
C ILE A 404 -3.40 -15.25 -6.53
N HIS A 405 -3.08 -14.08 -6.00
CA HIS A 405 -3.84 -12.87 -6.21
C HIS A 405 -2.98 -11.86 -6.97
N GLY A 406 -3.44 -11.46 -8.14
CA GLY A 406 -2.89 -10.34 -8.89
C GLY A 406 -3.95 -9.25 -8.97
N GLY A 407 -3.52 -8.00 -8.93
CA GLY A 407 -4.45 -6.89 -9.07
C GLY A 407 -3.77 -5.56 -8.76
N GLN A 408 -4.35 -4.51 -9.29
CA GLN A 408 -3.81 -3.18 -9.06
C GLN A 408 -3.91 -2.79 -7.58
N MET A 409 -2.92 -2.07 -7.10
CA MET A 409 -2.90 -1.52 -5.74
C MET A 409 -3.12 -2.56 -4.62
N GLY A 410 -2.75 -3.83 -4.86
CA GLY A 410 -2.89 -4.90 -3.85
C GLY A 410 -4.33 -5.20 -3.42
N GLY A 411 -5.33 -4.88 -4.25
CA GLY A 411 -6.74 -5.02 -3.93
C GLY A 411 -7.31 -3.90 -3.06
N MET A 412 -6.69 -2.73 -3.08
CA MET A 412 -7.17 -1.55 -2.35
C MET A 412 -8.60 -1.17 -2.77
N HIS A 413 -9.44 -0.88 -1.79
CA HIS A 413 -10.72 -0.20 -1.96
C HIS A 413 -10.52 1.29 -1.62
N PRO A 414 -10.31 2.18 -2.60
CA PRO A 414 -9.84 3.54 -2.35
C PRO A 414 -10.66 4.32 -1.32
N MET A 415 -11.99 4.31 -1.46
CA MET A 415 -12.90 5.05 -0.56
C MET A 415 -12.95 4.48 0.86
N ARG A 416 -12.72 3.18 1.02
CA ARG A 416 -12.70 2.50 2.33
C ARG A 416 -11.32 2.61 3.00
N ASP A 417 -10.27 2.32 2.21
CA ASP A 417 -8.95 2.03 2.77
C ASP A 417 -8.09 3.29 2.94
N ALA A 418 -8.16 4.27 2.03
CA ALA A 418 -7.35 5.48 2.18
C ALA A 418 -7.64 6.23 3.52
N PRO A 419 -8.89 6.47 3.93
CA PRO A 419 -9.17 7.05 5.25
C PRO A 419 -8.76 6.14 6.41
N ARG A 420 -8.79 4.82 6.24
CA ARG A 420 -8.31 3.85 7.23
C ARG A 420 -6.80 3.95 7.40
N TYR A 421 -6.05 4.02 6.31
CA TYR A 421 -4.59 4.15 6.34
C TYR A 421 -4.16 5.49 6.94
N VAL A 422 -4.87 6.58 6.64
CA VAL A 422 -4.66 7.88 7.31
C VAL A 422 -4.74 7.73 8.84
N LYS A 423 -5.77 7.07 9.36
CA LYS A 423 -5.89 6.83 10.81
C LYS A 423 -4.75 5.98 11.37
N MET A 424 -4.22 5.04 10.58
CA MET A 424 -3.09 4.21 11.01
C MET A 424 -1.80 5.03 11.07
N ILE A 425 -1.60 5.96 10.13
CA ILE A 425 -0.47 6.90 10.13
C ILE A 425 -0.59 7.87 11.32
N GLU A 426 -1.75 8.50 11.52
CA GLU A 426 -2.01 9.41 12.64
C GLU A 426 -1.78 8.77 14.02
N ARG A 427 -1.95 7.45 14.13
CA ARG A 427 -1.74 6.68 15.36
C ARG A 427 -0.34 6.07 15.49
N GLY A 428 0.54 6.29 14.53
CA GLY A 428 1.90 5.75 14.51
C GLY A 428 1.97 4.23 14.27
N ALA A 429 0.88 3.60 13.82
CA ALA A 429 0.90 2.18 13.43
C ALA A 429 1.64 1.99 12.08
N ILE A 430 1.59 3.00 11.23
CA ILE A 430 2.29 3.10 9.95
C ILE A 430 3.12 4.38 9.96
N ASP A 431 4.38 4.27 9.62
CA ASP A 431 5.31 5.39 9.42
C ASP A 431 5.48 5.64 7.93
N ALA A 432 4.66 6.53 7.39
CA ALA A 432 4.74 6.94 5.99
C ALA A 432 5.97 7.80 5.72
N ALA A 433 6.40 8.60 6.70
CA ALA A 433 7.56 9.49 6.57
C ALA A 433 8.86 8.69 6.41
N ALA A 434 9.00 7.57 7.10
CA ALA A 434 10.20 6.73 7.05
C ALA A 434 10.46 6.10 5.66
N VAL A 435 9.46 6.08 4.78
CA VAL A 435 9.60 5.59 3.40
C VAL A 435 10.07 6.71 2.46
N ILE A 436 9.84 7.98 2.79
CA ILE A 436 10.25 9.14 1.97
C ILE A 436 11.73 9.43 2.22
N THR A 437 12.57 9.28 1.19
CA THR A 437 14.02 9.56 1.31
C THR A 437 14.44 10.82 0.56
N ALA A 438 13.65 11.29 -0.41
CA ALA A 438 13.93 12.51 -1.14
C ALA A 438 12.65 13.20 -1.63
N THR A 439 12.70 14.54 -1.66
CA THR A 439 11.68 15.40 -2.26
C THR A 439 12.30 16.30 -3.32
N TYR A 440 11.58 16.52 -4.41
CA TYR A 440 12.01 17.36 -5.52
C TYR A 440 10.89 18.29 -5.96
N PRO A 441 11.18 19.54 -6.34
CA PRO A 441 10.21 20.38 -7.04
C PRO A 441 9.99 19.86 -8.47
N LEU A 442 9.04 20.47 -9.18
CA LEU A 442 8.73 20.10 -10.58
C LEU A 442 9.99 20.08 -11.48
N GLU A 443 10.90 21.05 -11.31
CA GLU A 443 12.16 21.14 -12.06
C GLU A 443 13.10 19.97 -11.81
N GLY A 444 12.98 19.31 -10.66
CA GLY A 444 13.79 18.15 -10.26
C GLY A 444 13.21 16.79 -10.66
N VAL A 445 12.05 16.73 -11.33
CA VAL A 445 11.35 15.47 -11.61
C VAL A 445 12.24 14.45 -12.34
N VAL A 446 12.94 14.85 -13.39
CA VAL A 446 13.81 13.94 -14.16
C VAL A 446 14.95 13.41 -13.29
N ALA A 447 15.58 14.28 -12.48
CA ALA A 447 16.63 13.87 -11.54
C ALA A 447 16.10 12.92 -10.47
N GLY A 448 14.91 13.20 -9.92
CA GLY A 448 14.25 12.31 -8.94
C GLY A 448 13.96 10.93 -9.53
N PHE A 449 13.45 10.85 -10.76
CA PHE A 449 13.22 9.56 -11.42
C PHE A 449 14.53 8.83 -11.77
N GLN A 450 15.63 9.55 -12.03
CA GLN A 450 16.94 8.91 -12.17
C GLN A 450 17.34 8.21 -10.86
N ARG A 451 17.12 8.84 -9.70
CA ARG A 451 17.39 8.21 -8.40
C ARG A 451 16.51 7.00 -8.12
N VAL A 452 15.26 7.03 -8.57
CA VAL A 452 14.35 5.87 -8.51
C VAL A 452 14.87 4.74 -9.40
N ALA A 453 15.32 5.03 -10.63
CA ALA A 453 15.89 4.07 -11.55
C ALA A 453 17.18 3.46 -11.00
N ASP A 454 18.08 4.29 -10.46
CA ASP A 454 19.35 3.91 -9.86
C ASP A 454 19.17 3.13 -8.54
N ARG A 455 17.95 3.12 -7.95
CA ARG A 455 17.62 2.52 -6.64
C ARG A 455 18.41 3.10 -5.47
N THR A 456 18.94 4.33 -5.62
CA THR A 456 19.67 5.04 -4.55
C THR A 456 18.76 5.74 -3.57
N GLU A 457 17.48 5.91 -3.91
CA GLU A 457 16.43 6.41 -3.05
C GLU A 457 15.31 5.37 -2.91
N LEU A 458 14.52 5.47 -1.83
CA LEU A 458 13.31 4.67 -1.61
C LEU A 458 12.09 5.40 -2.18
N GLY A 459 11.39 6.12 -1.32
CA GLY A 459 10.25 6.95 -1.71
C GLY A 459 10.70 8.33 -2.17
N VAL A 460 10.50 8.64 -3.43
CA VAL A 460 10.70 9.98 -3.99
C VAL A 460 9.35 10.65 -4.12
N VAL A 461 9.24 11.87 -3.61
CA VAL A 461 8.01 12.68 -3.71
C VAL A 461 8.32 13.97 -4.44
N PHE A 462 7.45 14.35 -5.36
CA PHE A 462 7.51 15.62 -6.09
C PHE A 462 6.52 16.58 -5.46
N THR A 463 6.97 17.83 -5.21
CA THR A 463 6.16 18.88 -4.59
C THR A 463 5.91 20.01 -5.59
N PHE A 464 4.73 20.59 -5.49
CA PHE A 464 4.26 21.67 -6.36
C PHE A 464 3.84 22.83 -5.45
N GLY A 465 4.48 23.98 -5.63
CA GLY A 465 4.27 25.18 -4.81
C GLY A 465 3.57 26.28 -5.54
#